data_a68efee13c959e69a659a7580e8b4d96
#
_entry.id   a68efee13c959e69a659a7580e8b4d96
#
_cell.length_a   1.000
_cell.length_b   1.000
_cell.length_c   1.000
_cell.angle_alpha   90.00
_cell.angle_beta   90.00
_cell.angle_gamma   90.00
#
_symmetry.space_group_name_H-M   'P 1'
#
loop_
_entity.id
_entity.type
_entity.pdbx_description
1 polymer ?
#
loop_
_entity_poly.entity_id
_entity_poly.type
_entity_poly.pdbx_seq_one_letter_code
_entity_poly.pdbx_strand_id
1 'polypeptide(L)'
;IIGPMLGGFMLAFLGRETSLFAVSALLAICFILINCLQKRTFPKMETENVLQSLTDGFRFIWKTKIVLWAISLDLVSVLFGGVIALLPIFAEEILKVGPQGLGYLRAAPSIGALITMIVLTKFPPMHHAWRNMLLAVAGFGIFTILFAFSNNIWLSLFALAMTGACDSVSVVVRQTVLQIFPPENMRGRVAAVNGMFVSSSNELGAFESGLAAKYLGTITATIFGGCMTLAVVIYCWLKTSDLVKVDITKGTGH
;
A
#
# COMPACT_ATOMS: atom_id res chain seq x y z
N ILE A 1 -0.99 -8.25 -8.19
CA ILE A 1 0.41 -8.19 -8.69
C ILE A 1 0.44 -8.35 -10.22
N ILE A 2 -0.14 -9.42 -10.75
CA ILE A 2 -0.12 -9.73 -12.20
C ILE A 2 -1.05 -8.80 -13.01
N GLY A 3 -2.13 -8.32 -12.42
CA GLY A 3 -3.16 -7.52 -13.11
C GLY A 3 -2.64 -6.28 -13.85
N PRO A 4 -1.94 -5.36 -13.18
CA PRO A 4 -1.41 -4.15 -13.84
C PRO A 4 -0.44 -4.45 -14.97
N MET A 5 0.39 -5.49 -14.81
CA MET A 5 1.33 -5.96 -15.83
C MET A 5 0.58 -6.51 -17.05
N LEU A 6 -0.36 -7.44 -16.85
CA LEU A 6 -1.19 -7.98 -17.93
C LEU A 6 -2.00 -6.88 -18.62
N GLY A 7 -2.59 -5.96 -17.86
CA GLY A 7 -3.33 -4.83 -18.43
C GLY A 7 -2.47 -3.94 -19.31
N GLY A 8 -1.23 -3.63 -18.87
CA GLY A 8 -0.27 -2.87 -19.67
C GLY A 8 0.13 -3.60 -20.97
N PHE A 9 0.44 -4.89 -20.90
CA PHE A 9 0.77 -5.70 -22.07
C PHE A 9 -0.42 -5.83 -23.03
N MET A 10 -1.61 -6.12 -22.50
CA MET A 10 -2.82 -6.21 -23.34
C MET A 10 -3.07 -4.89 -24.07
N LEU A 11 -2.95 -3.77 -23.40
CA LEU A 11 -3.15 -2.45 -23.99
C LEU A 11 -2.11 -2.17 -25.09
N ALA A 12 -0.85 -2.58 -24.86
CA ALA A 12 0.24 -2.35 -25.79
C ALA A 12 0.18 -3.23 -27.06
N PHE A 13 -0.21 -4.51 -26.91
CA PHE A 13 -0.17 -5.49 -28.03
C PHE A 13 -1.50 -5.72 -28.71
N LEU A 14 -2.61 -5.66 -27.96
CA LEU A 14 -3.96 -5.96 -28.47
C LEU A 14 -4.77 -4.70 -28.79
N GLY A 15 -4.28 -3.53 -28.36
CA GLY A 15 -5.00 -2.28 -28.50
C GLY A 15 -6.13 -2.11 -27.47
N ARG A 16 -6.70 -0.92 -27.45
CA ARG A 16 -7.66 -0.48 -26.42
C ARG A 16 -8.96 -1.30 -26.44
N GLU A 17 -9.53 -1.50 -27.63
CA GLU A 17 -10.84 -2.15 -27.77
C GLU A 17 -10.78 -3.62 -27.37
N THR A 18 -9.80 -4.37 -27.88
CA THR A 18 -9.62 -5.80 -27.58
C THR A 18 -9.31 -6.02 -26.09
N SER A 19 -8.53 -5.11 -25.46
CA SER A 19 -8.23 -5.17 -24.04
C SER A 19 -9.50 -5.00 -23.20
N LEU A 20 -10.37 -4.05 -23.56
CA LEU A 20 -11.65 -3.85 -22.87
C LEU A 20 -12.58 -5.05 -23.01
N PHE A 21 -12.64 -5.65 -24.21
CA PHE A 21 -13.42 -6.89 -24.43
C PHE A 21 -12.91 -8.04 -23.57
N ALA A 22 -11.61 -8.24 -23.51
CA ALA A 22 -11.02 -9.31 -22.70
C ALA A 22 -11.29 -9.12 -21.21
N VAL A 23 -11.17 -7.90 -20.69
CA VAL A 23 -11.51 -7.58 -19.27
C VAL A 23 -13.00 -7.84 -19.02
N SER A 24 -13.88 -7.41 -19.93
CA SER A 24 -15.32 -7.63 -19.80
C SER A 24 -15.67 -9.13 -19.81
N ALA A 25 -15.01 -9.92 -20.66
CA ALA A 25 -15.20 -11.37 -20.71
C ALA A 25 -14.74 -12.04 -19.40
N LEU A 26 -13.59 -11.63 -18.85
CA LEU A 26 -13.11 -12.14 -17.56
C LEU A 26 -14.07 -11.81 -16.43
N LEU A 27 -14.62 -10.59 -16.39
CA LEU A 27 -15.62 -10.20 -15.39
C LEU A 27 -16.91 -11.01 -15.54
N ALA A 28 -17.36 -11.29 -16.77
CA ALA A 28 -18.52 -12.15 -17.02
C ALA A 28 -18.27 -13.59 -16.53
N ILE A 29 -17.08 -14.14 -16.77
CA ILE A 29 -16.70 -15.46 -16.26
C ILE A 29 -16.70 -15.45 -14.73
N CYS A 30 -16.10 -14.45 -14.08
CA CYS A 30 -16.13 -14.31 -12.62
C CYS A 30 -17.56 -14.25 -12.10
N PHE A 31 -18.43 -13.49 -12.74
CA PHE A 31 -19.85 -13.39 -12.35
C PHE A 31 -20.55 -14.75 -12.44
N ILE A 32 -20.34 -15.53 -13.52
CA ILE A 32 -20.90 -16.88 -13.67
C ILE A 32 -20.37 -17.80 -12.57
N LEU A 33 -19.06 -17.80 -12.31
CA LEU A 33 -18.45 -18.64 -11.27
C LEU A 33 -18.98 -18.32 -9.87
N ILE A 34 -19.18 -17.05 -9.56
CA ILE A 34 -19.75 -16.63 -8.27
C ILE A 34 -21.18 -17.14 -8.12
N ASN A 35 -21.99 -17.13 -9.19
CA ASN A 35 -23.35 -17.65 -9.16
C ASN A 35 -23.41 -19.19 -9.04
N CYS A 36 -22.35 -19.90 -9.44
CA CYS A 36 -22.22 -21.35 -9.27
C CYS A 36 -21.82 -21.75 -7.82
N LEU A 37 -21.38 -20.79 -6.98
CA LEU A 37 -21.05 -21.09 -5.59
C LEU A 37 -22.30 -21.42 -4.77
N GLN A 38 -22.26 -22.55 -4.05
CA GLN A 38 -23.34 -22.91 -3.13
C GLN A 38 -23.50 -21.86 -2.03
N LYS A 39 -24.74 -21.40 -1.84
CA LYS A 39 -25.09 -20.52 -0.71
C LYS A 39 -24.83 -21.24 0.60
N ARG A 40 -23.74 -20.94 1.29
CA ARG A 40 -23.57 -21.34 2.69
C ARG A 40 -24.43 -20.44 3.56
N THR A 41 -25.34 -21.05 4.30
CA THR A 41 -26.04 -20.37 5.41
C THR A 41 -25.05 -20.19 6.55
N PHE A 42 -24.53 -18.97 6.68
CA PHE A 42 -23.79 -18.60 7.87
C PHE A 42 -24.77 -18.48 9.04
N PRO A 43 -24.40 -18.92 10.27
CA PRO A 43 -25.22 -18.65 11.44
C PRO A 43 -25.49 -17.14 11.49
N LYS A 44 -26.76 -16.77 11.75
CA LYS A 44 -27.16 -15.37 11.91
C LYS A 44 -26.32 -14.76 13.03
N MET A 45 -25.27 -14.04 12.67
CA MET A 45 -24.64 -13.14 13.64
C MET A 45 -25.71 -12.12 14.02
N GLU A 46 -25.88 -11.90 15.33
CA GLU A 46 -26.75 -10.84 15.82
C GLU A 46 -26.44 -9.57 15.01
N THR A 47 -27.49 -8.92 14.56
CA THR A 47 -27.40 -7.69 13.76
C THR A 47 -26.88 -6.56 14.66
N GLU A 48 -25.60 -6.63 15.01
CA GLU A 48 -24.95 -5.45 15.60
C GLU A 48 -25.01 -4.31 14.60
N ASN A 49 -25.39 -3.13 15.07
CA ASN A 49 -25.39 -1.94 14.25
C ASN A 49 -24.01 -1.76 13.62
N VAL A 50 -23.93 -1.78 12.30
CA VAL A 50 -22.67 -1.63 11.55
C VAL A 50 -21.90 -0.37 12.02
N LEU A 51 -22.63 0.72 12.28
CA LEU A 51 -22.05 1.96 12.82
C LEU A 51 -21.44 1.76 14.21
N GLN A 52 -22.07 0.96 15.06
CA GLN A 52 -21.56 0.65 16.40
C GLN A 52 -20.28 -0.20 16.30
N SER A 53 -20.27 -1.22 15.44
CA SER A 53 -19.11 -2.06 15.19
C SER A 53 -17.90 -1.25 14.65
N LEU A 54 -18.14 -0.31 13.75
CA LEU A 54 -17.10 0.61 13.25
C LEU A 54 -16.58 1.55 14.34
N THR A 55 -17.50 2.09 15.16
CA THR A 55 -17.14 2.99 16.27
C THR A 55 -16.28 2.28 17.32
N ASP A 56 -16.62 1.02 17.62
CA ASP A 56 -15.84 0.19 18.55
C ASP A 56 -14.45 -0.13 18.00
N GLY A 57 -14.36 -0.47 16.70
CA GLY A 57 -13.06 -0.65 16.02
C GLY A 57 -12.21 0.60 16.07
N PHE A 58 -12.80 1.78 15.77
CA PHE A 58 -12.11 3.07 15.85
C PHE A 58 -11.65 3.39 17.28
N ARG A 59 -12.51 3.18 18.28
CA ARG A 59 -12.18 3.39 19.71
C ARG A 59 -11.02 2.49 20.16
N PHE A 60 -10.98 1.24 19.70
CA PHE A 60 -9.89 0.32 19.99
C PHE A 60 -8.58 0.82 19.39
N ILE A 61 -8.58 1.21 18.10
CA ILE A 61 -7.40 1.76 17.41
C ILE A 61 -6.86 2.96 18.18
N TRP A 62 -7.75 3.88 18.59
CA TRP A 62 -7.36 5.10 19.31
C TRP A 62 -6.73 4.82 20.68
N LYS A 63 -7.20 3.79 21.38
CA LYS A 63 -6.70 3.40 22.69
C LYS A 63 -5.38 2.62 22.63
N THR A 64 -5.12 1.91 21.52
CA THR A 64 -3.95 1.03 21.40
C THR A 64 -2.83 1.75 20.64
N LYS A 65 -1.88 2.34 21.37
CA LYS A 65 -0.81 3.20 20.81
C LYS A 65 -0.10 2.60 19.59
N ILE A 66 0.33 1.32 19.65
CA ILE A 66 1.08 0.69 18.55
C ILE A 66 0.22 0.55 17.29
N VAL A 67 -1.07 0.22 17.43
CA VAL A 67 -2.02 0.11 16.32
C VAL A 67 -2.28 1.48 15.71
N LEU A 68 -2.51 2.50 16.55
CA LEU A 68 -2.74 3.86 16.11
C LEU A 68 -1.55 4.39 15.30
N TRP A 69 -0.33 4.27 15.84
CA TRP A 69 0.86 4.75 15.15
C TRP A 69 1.14 3.97 13.87
N ALA A 70 0.91 2.64 13.85
CA ALA A 70 1.10 1.84 12.64
C ALA A 70 0.15 2.25 11.51
N ILE A 71 -1.13 2.46 11.81
CA ILE A 71 -2.11 2.93 10.82
C ILE A 71 -1.81 4.38 10.39
N SER A 72 -1.49 5.27 11.35
CA SER A 72 -1.21 6.68 11.05
C SER A 72 0.04 6.86 10.19
N LEU A 73 1.11 6.11 10.47
CA LEU A 73 2.34 6.14 9.68
C LEU A 73 2.06 5.75 8.22
N ASP A 74 1.33 4.66 8.02
CA ASP A 74 0.96 4.17 6.70
C ASP A 74 0.05 5.17 5.97
N LEU A 75 -0.99 5.64 6.64
CA LEU A 75 -1.94 6.60 6.09
C LEU A 75 -1.24 7.84 5.54
N VAL A 76 -0.37 8.46 6.35
CA VAL A 76 0.34 9.67 5.94
C VAL A 76 1.39 9.37 4.86
N SER A 77 2.07 8.23 4.95
CA SER A 77 3.06 7.83 3.95
C SER A 77 2.43 7.56 2.58
N VAL A 78 1.27 6.92 2.56
CA VAL A 78 0.51 6.66 1.32
C VAL A 78 -0.11 7.95 0.78
N LEU A 79 -0.63 8.81 1.65
CA LEU A 79 -1.23 10.10 1.26
C LEU A 79 -0.23 10.96 0.48
N PHE A 80 1.01 11.07 0.95
CA PHE A 80 2.03 11.89 0.30
C PHE A 80 2.91 11.11 -0.68
N GLY A 81 2.96 9.78 -0.58
CA GLY A 81 3.77 8.91 -1.42
C GLY A 81 3.11 8.46 -2.74
N GLY A 82 2.03 9.08 -3.17
CA GLY A 82 1.15 8.66 -4.26
C GLY A 82 1.76 8.69 -5.68
N VAL A 83 3.01 8.28 -5.86
CA VAL A 83 3.75 8.27 -7.15
C VAL A 83 3.01 7.50 -8.24
N ILE A 84 2.25 6.46 -7.89
CA ILE A 84 1.54 5.59 -8.86
C ILE A 84 0.56 6.41 -9.72
N ALA A 85 -0.08 7.42 -9.14
CA ALA A 85 -1.00 8.31 -9.86
C ALA A 85 -0.29 9.17 -10.92
N LEU A 86 0.99 9.46 -10.72
CA LEU A 86 1.81 10.30 -11.60
C LEU A 86 2.57 9.50 -12.68
N LEU A 87 2.59 8.17 -12.60
CA LEU A 87 3.32 7.31 -13.56
C LEU A 87 2.96 7.56 -15.03
N PRO A 88 1.69 7.83 -15.42
CA PRO A 88 1.38 8.16 -16.80
C PRO A 88 2.15 9.39 -17.29
N ILE A 89 2.22 10.46 -16.48
CA ILE A 89 2.92 11.70 -16.83
C ILE A 89 4.43 11.44 -16.92
N PHE A 90 4.99 10.67 -15.98
CA PHE A 90 6.40 10.27 -16.04
C PHE A 90 6.72 9.46 -17.30
N ALA A 91 5.84 8.53 -17.71
CA ALA A 91 6.05 7.69 -18.87
C ALA A 91 6.00 8.47 -20.20
N GLU A 92 5.09 9.45 -20.30
CA GLU A 92 4.85 10.19 -21.54
C GLU A 92 5.77 11.40 -21.67
N GLU A 93 5.92 12.22 -20.63
CA GLU A 93 6.58 13.52 -20.71
C GLU A 93 8.06 13.47 -20.30
N ILE A 94 8.41 12.69 -19.26
CA ILE A 94 9.75 12.70 -18.66
C ILE A 94 10.61 11.59 -19.27
N LEU A 95 10.17 10.35 -19.19
CA LEU A 95 10.92 9.18 -19.67
C LEU A 95 10.69 8.90 -21.16
N LYS A 96 9.58 9.37 -21.73
CA LYS A 96 9.19 9.22 -23.16
C LYS A 96 9.20 7.76 -23.63
N VAL A 97 8.73 6.86 -22.77
CA VAL A 97 8.76 5.40 -23.00
C VAL A 97 7.44 4.83 -23.51
N GLY A 98 6.42 5.67 -23.64
CA GLY A 98 5.12 5.29 -24.19
C GLY A 98 4.31 4.30 -23.33
N PRO A 99 3.21 3.72 -23.89
CA PRO A 99 2.31 2.83 -23.13
C PRO A 99 2.97 1.55 -22.61
N GLN A 100 3.93 0.99 -23.37
CA GLN A 100 4.68 -0.20 -22.95
C GLN A 100 5.54 0.10 -21.71
N GLY A 101 6.25 1.23 -21.73
CA GLY A 101 7.05 1.68 -20.61
C GLY A 101 6.20 1.95 -19.37
N LEU A 102 5.00 2.52 -19.53
CA LEU A 102 4.03 2.68 -18.45
C LEU A 102 3.63 1.33 -17.83
N GLY A 103 3.44 0.30 -18.65
CA GLY A 103 3.16 -1.06 -18.18
C GLY A 103 4.28 -1.59 -17.28
N TYR A 104 5.54 -1.43 -17.70
CA TYR A 104 6.70 -1.83 -16.89
C TYR A 104 6.82 -1.02 -15.59
N LEU A 105 6.62 0.31 -15.66
CA LEU A 105 6.66 1.17 -14.47
C LEU A 105 5.58 0.78 -13.45
N ARG A 106 4.37 0.45 -13.89
CA ARG A 106 3.30 -0.04 -13.00
C ARG A 106 3.56 -1.43 -12.45
N ALA A 107 4.25 -2.30 -13.18
CA ALA A 107 4.59 -3.64 -12.73
C ALA A 107 5.75 -3.66 -11.72
N ALA A 108 6.68 -2.71 -11.80
CA ALA A 108 7.90 -2.70 -11.02
C ALA A 108 7.66 -2.76 -9.49
N PRO A 109 6.77 -1.94 -8.88
CA PRO A 109 6.47 -2.07 -7.44
C PRO A 109 5.94 -3.45 -7.07
N SER A 110 5.09 -4.03 -7.90
CA SER A 110 4.51 -5.36 -7.66
C SER A 110 5.57 -6.46 -7.71
N ILE A 111 6.56 -6.35 -8.59
CA ILE A 111 7.69 -7.29 -8.67
C ILE A 111 8.54 -7.17 -7.42
N GLY A 112 8.87 -5.95 -6.99
CA GLY A 112 9.61 -5.72 -5.75
C GLY A 112 8.87 -6.27 -4.53
N ALA A 113 7.56 -6.04 -4.45
CA ALA A 113 6.70 -6.58 -3.42
C ALA A 113 6.73 -8.11 -3.38
N LEU A 114 6.61 -8.77 -4.53
CA LEU A 114 6.61 -10.23 -4.64
C LEU A 114 7.94 -10.84 -4.14
N ILE A 115 9.06 -10.31 -4.61
CA ILE A 115 10.39 -10.77 -4.20
C ILE A 115 10.55 -10.61 -2.68
N THR A 116 10.17 -9.45 -2.14
CA THR A 116 10.25 -9.18 -0.72
C THR A 116 9.36 -10.10 0.09
N MET A 117 8.12 -10.35 -0.33
CA MET A 117 7.22 -11.30 0.33
C MET A 117 7.84 -12.70 0.43
N ILE A 118 8.50 -13.19 -0.64
CA ILE A 118 9.20 -14.47 -0.63
C ILE A 118 10.36 -14.46 0.39
N VAL A 119 11.11 -13.37 0.45
CA VAL A 119 12.21 -13.23 1.43
C VAL A 119 11.68 -13.20 2.85
N LEU A 120 10.58 -12.49 3.10
CA LEU A 120 9.95 -12.35 4.42
C LEU A 120 9.36 -13.67 4.96
N THR A 121 9.08 -14.65 4.10
CA THR A 121 8.68 -15.99 4.57
C THR A 121 9.83 -16.69 5.34
N LYS A 122 11.08 -16.41 4.97
CA LYS A 122 12.27 -16.97 5.64
C LYS A 122 12.81 -16.06 6.76
N PHE A 123 12.69 -14.75 6.58
CA PHE A 123 13.24 -13.74 7.48
C PHE A 123 12.13 -12.74 7.93
N PRO A 124 11.21 -13.16 8.81
CA PRO A 124 10.11 -12.29 9.24
C PRO A 124 10.66 -11.10 10.06
N PRO A 125 10.26 -9.86 9.76
CA PRO A 125 10.81 -8.64 10.39
C PRO A 125 10.19 -8.35 11.78
N MET A 126 9.95 -9.39 12.60
CA MET A 126 9.13 -9.29 13.81
C MET A 126 9.92 -8.96 15.09
N HIS A 127 11.23 -9.26 15.16
CA HIS A 127 12.05 -9.01 16.36
C HIS A 127 12.08 -7.54 16.81
N HIS A 128 12.05 -6.60 15.88
CA HIS A 128 11.96 -5.16 16.13
C HIS A 128 10.94 -4.56 15.16
N ALA A 129 9.74 -5.07 15.20
CA ALA A 129 8.72 -4.84 14.19
C ALA A 129 8.48 -3.35 13.91
N TRP A 130 8.35 -2.53 14.95
CA TRP A 130 8.14 -1.09 14.82
C TRP A 130 9.34 -0.40 14.14
N ARG A 131 10.57 -0.72 14.56
CA ARG A 131 11.78 -0.18 13.94
C ARG A 131 11.88 -0.59 12.46
N ASN A 132 11.62 -1.86 12.15
CA ASN A 132 11.67 -2.37 10.79
C ASN A 132 10.62 -1.71 9.90
N MET A 133 9.43 -1.42 10.44
CA MET A 133 8.38 -0.67 9.75
C MET A 133 8.82 0.76 9.46
N LEU A 134 9.41 1.47 10.44
CA LEU A 134 9.93 2.84 10.24
C LEU A 134 11.03 2.88 9.18
N LEU A 135 11.98 1.93 9.21
CA LEU A 135 13.05 1.83 8.22
C LEU A 135 12.51 1.50 6.83
N ALA A 136 11.50 0.64 6.73
CA ALA A 136 10.84 0.33 5.48
C ALA A 136 10.15 1.56 4.89
N VAL A 137 9.40 2.31 5.68
CA VAL A 137 8.75 3.56 5.23
C VAL A 137 9.79 4.64 4.88
N ALA A 138 10.90 4.71 5.60
CA ALA A 138 12.01 5.60 5.23
C ALA A 138 12.60 5.21 3.86
N GLY A 139 12.84 3.92 3.64
CA GLY A 139 13.28 3.39 2.34
C GLY A 139 12.30 3.73 1.22
N PHE A 140 11.00 3.57 1.48
CA PHE A 140 9.96 3.98 0.53
C PHE A 140 10.10 5.46 0.13
N GLY A 141 10.24 6.38 1.09
CA GLY A 141 10.44 7.80 0.82
C GLY A 141 11.73 8.10 0.04
N ILE A 142 12.83 7.45 0.39
CA ILE A 142 14.13 7.62 -0.30
C ILE A 142 14.02 7.15 -1.77
N PHE A 143 13.46 5.97 -2.02
CA PHE A 143 13.33 5.44 -3.38
C PHE A 143 12.29 6.22 -4.20
N THR A 144 11.27 6.82 -3.56
CA THR A 144 10.37 7.78 -4.21
C THR A 144 11.12 9.00 -4.71
N ILE A 145 12.01 9.58 -3.90
CA ILE A 145 12.85 10.71 -4.29
C ILE A 145 13.84 10.30 -5.39
N LEU A 146 14.45 9.12 -5.27
CA LEU A 146 15.35 8.59 -6.30
C LEU A 146 14.64 8.43 -7.65
N PHE A 147 13.40 7.93 -7.62
CA PHE A 147 12.56 7.85 -8.82
C PHE A 147 12.29 9.21 -9.44
N ALA A 148 12.02 10.23 -8.63
CA ALA A 148 11.74 11.59 -9.12
C ALA A 148 12.92 12.20 -9.88
N PHE A 149 14.16 11.88 -9.49
CA PHE A 149 15.38 12.33 -10.18
C PHE A 149 15.78 11.46 -11.36
N SER A 150 15.10 10.34 -11.59
CA SER A 150 15.48 9.39 -12.62
C SER A 150 15.03 9.84 -14.01
N ASN A 151 15.97 9.94 -14.93
CA ASN A 151 15.74 10.16 -16.36
C ASN A 151 16.00 8.87 -17.18
N ASN A 152 16.26 7.75 -16.52
CA ASN A 152 16.56 6.46 -17.13
C ASN A 152 15.54 5.42 -16.72
N ILE A 153 14.96 4.71 -17.71
CA ILE A 153 13.93 3.70 -17.43
C ILE A 153 14.41 2.62 -16.45
N TRP A 154 15.66 2.16 -16.55
CA TRP A 154 16.20 1.11 -15.69
C TRP A 154 16.32 1.56 -14.23
N LEU A 155 16.80 2.81 -14.01
CA LEU A 155 16.85 3.40 -12.68
C LEU A 155 15.45 3.62 -12.12
N SER A 156 14.52 4.06 -12.96
CA SER A 156 13.11 4.24 -12.58
C SER A 156 12.47 2.92 -12.16
N LEU A 157 12.67 1.85 -12.94
CA LEU A 157 12.16 0.51 -12.62
C LEU A 157 12.76 -0.02 -11.31
N PHE A 158 14.07 0.15 -11.12
CA PHE A 158 14.74 -0.23 -9.88
C PHE A 158 14.18 0.54 -8.68
N ALA A 159 14.09 1.87 -8.78
CA ALA A 159 13.58 2.71 -7.70
C ALA A 159 12.12 2.33 -7.34
N LEU A 160 11.26 2.14 -8.34
CA LEU A 160 9.87 1.71 -8.13
C LEU A 160 9.76 0.28 -7.57
N ALA A 161 10.62 -0.65 -8.00
CA ALA A 161 10.66 -1.98 -7.41
C ALA A 161 11.05 -1.92 -5.93
N MET A 162 12.00 -1.07 -5.57
CA MET A 162 12.41 -0.85 -4.19
C MET A 162 11.33 -0.14 -3.35
N THR A 163 10.53 0.77 -3.92
CA THR A 163 9.37 1.31 -3.20
C THR A 163 8.37 0.20 -2.86
N GLY A 164 8.05 -0.68 -3.81
CA GLY A 164 7.16 -1.82 -3.57
C GLY A 164 7.73 -2.83 -2.56
N ALA A 165 9.05 -3.06 -2.59
CA ALA A 165 9.75 -3.90 -1.61
C ALA A 165 9.60 -3.33 -0.19
N CYS A 166 9.88 -2.04 -0.02
CA CYS A 166 9.77 -1.34 1.25
C CYS A 166 8.32 -1.32 1.75
N ASP A 167 7.36 -1.01 0.89
CA ASP A 167 5.95 -1.03 1.24
C ASP A 167 5.50 -2.40 1.74
N SER A 168 5.93 -3.48 1.09
CA SER A 168 5.60 -4.86 1.52
C SER A 168 6.06 -5.18 2.93
N VAL A 169 7.25 -4.71 3.34
CA VAL A 169 7.72 -4.88 4.73
C VAL A 169 6.79 -4.14 5.69
N SER A 170 6.43 -2.89 5.38
CA SER A 170 5.51 -2.08 6.18
C SER A 170 4.14 -2.76 6.30
N VAL A 171 3.58 -3.23 5.18
CA VAL A 171 2.29 -3.93 5.14
C VAL A 171 2.30 -5.20 5.99
N VAL A 172 3.34 -6.04 5.89
CA VAL A 172 3.46 -7.29 6.67
C VAL A 172 3.51 -6.99 8.16
N VAL A 173 4.33 -6.03 8.59
CA VAL A 173 4.41 -5.64 10.00
C VAL A 173 3.08 -5.09 10.50
N ARG A 174 2.47 -4.17 9.76
CA ARG A 174 1.18 -3.57 10.12
C ARG A 174 0.08 -4.62 10.22
N GLN A 175 -0.05 -5.50 9.22
CA GLN A 175 -1.07 -6.55 9.25
C GLN A 175 -0.87 -7.51 10.42
N THR A 176 0.38 -7.83 10.79
CA THR A 176 0.69 -8.64 11.96
C THR A 176 0.27 -7.94 13.26
N VAL A 177 0.57 -6.64 13.40
CA VAL A 177 0.12 -5.82 14.54
C VAL A 177 -1.41 -5.82 14.64
N LEU A 178 -2.10 -5.65 13.52
CA LEU A 178 -3.58 -5.64 13.46
C LEU A 178 -4.22 -7.01 13.75
N GLN A 179 -3.47 -8.10 13.67
CA GLN A 179 -3.95 -9.44 14.01
C GLN A 179 -3.64 -9.85 15.46
N ILE A 180 -2.50 -9.43 16.00
CA ILE A 180 -2.04 -9.85 17.33
C ILE A 180 -2.66 -9.02 18.45
N PHE A 181 -2.72 -7.69 18.30
CA PHE A 181 -3.14 -6.80 19.38
C PHE A 181 -4.65 -6.78 19.66
N PRO A 182 -5.54 -6.83 18.64
CA PRO A 182 -6.96 -6.87 18.92
C PRO A 182 -7.41 -8.24 19.44
N PRO A 183 -8.33 -8.29 20.44
CA PRO A 183 -8.99 -9.53 20.83
C PRO A 183 -9.80 -10.11 19.67
N GLU A 184 -10.06 -11.41 19.69
CA GLU A 184 -10.68 -12.14 18.55
C GLU A 184 -11.99 -11.52 18.06
N ASN A 185 -12.84 -11.09 18.98
CA ASN A 185 -14.12 -10.44 18.67
C ASN A 185 -13.98 -9.04 18.05
N MET A 186 -12.81 -8.41 18.11
CA MET A 186 -12.54 -7.07 17.58
C MET A 186 -11.74 -7.09 16.28
N ARG A 187 -11.07 -8.20 15.93
CA ARG A 187 -10.17 -8.28 14.75
C ARG A 187 -10.87 -7.84 13.46
N GLY A 188 -12.08 -8.35 13.21
CA GLY A 188 -12.83 -7.98 12.01
C GLY A 188 -13.20 -6.48 11.97
N ARG A 189 -13.60 -5.91 13.12
CA ARG A 189 -13.96 -4.49 13.24
C ARG A 189 -12.74 -3.58 13.00
N VAL A 190 -11.60 -3.92 13.60
CA VAL A 190 -10.33 -3.19 13.41
C VAL A 190 -9.83 -3.32 11.97
N ALA A 191 -9.93 -4.51 11.35
CA ALA A 191 -9.57 -4.72 9.96
C ALA A 191 -10.46 -3.92 8.99
N ALA A 192 -11.76 -3.83 9.24
CA ALA A 192 -12.68 -3.03 8.44
C ALA A 192 -12.32 -1.53 8.50
N VAL A 193 -12.07 -1.00 9.70
CA VAL A 193 -11.65 0.40 9.89
C VAL A 193 -10.31 0.66 9.19
N ASN A 194 -9.32 -0.24 9.35
CA ASN A 194 -8.05 -0.13 8.65
C ASN A 194 -8.23 -0.15 7.12
N GLY A 195 -9.09 -1.03 6.60
CA GLY A 195 -9.42 -1.07 5.17
C GLY A 195 -10.00 0.24 4.64
N MET A 196 -10.90 0.87 5.41
CA MET A 196 -11.45 2.20 5.07
C MET A 196 -10.34 3.27 5.04
N PHE A 197 -9.45 3.28 6.04
CA PHE A 197 -8.34 4.24 6.06
C PHE A 197 -7.39 4.05 4.89
N VAL A 198 -6.98 2.81 4.60
CA VAL A 198 -6.07 2.51 3.48
C VAL A 198 -6.69 2.92 2.14
N SER A 199 -7.96 2.55 1.89
CA SER A 199 -8.64 2.93 0.65
C SER A 199 -8.77 4.45 0.51
N SER A 200 -9.21 5.13 1.57
CA SER A 200 -9.35 6.59 1.56
C SER A 200 -8.01 7.30 1.36
N SER A 201 -6.94 6.80 1.98
CA SER A 201 -5.59 7.38 1.81
C SER A 201 -5.07 7.22 0.39
N ASN A 202 -5.31 6.09 -0.26
CA ASN A 202 -4.92 5.88 -1.65
C ASN A 202 -5.62 6.87 -2.59
N GLU A 203 -6.93 7.04 -2.45
CA GLU A 203 -7.70 7.95 -3.30
C GLU A 203 -7.36 9.43 -3.03
N LEU A 204 -7.27 9.81 -1.75
CA LEU A 204 -6.87 11.16 -1.37
C LEU A 204 -5.42 11.46 -1.77
N GLY A 205 -4.52 10.48 -1.66
CA GLY A 205 -3.13 10.61 -2.08
C GLY A 205 -3.00 10.76 -3.60
N ALA A 206 -3.80 10.02 -4.37
CA ALA A 206 -3.83 10.19 -5.82
C ALA A 206 -4.33 11.59 -6.22
N PHE A 207 -5.37 12.09 -5.54
CA PHE A 207 -5.90 13.43 -5.74
C PHE A 207 -4.87 14.51 -5.34
N GLU A 208 -4.26 14.39 -4.16
CA GLU A 208 -3.23 15.31 -3.65
C GLU A 208 -2.05 15.36 -4.60
N SER A 209 -1.49 14.20 -4.99
CA SER A 209 -0.37 14.09 -5.91
C SER A 209 -0.67 14.72 -7.28
N GLY A 210 -1.88 14.50 -7.81
CA GLY A 210 -2.32 15.13 -9.05
C GLY A 210 -2.42 16.66 -8.93
N LEU A 211 -2.94 17.15 -7.80
CA LEU A 211 -3.04 18.58 -7.52
C LEU A 211 -1.67 19.22 -7.33
N ALA A 212 -0.80 18.57 -6.55
CA ALA A 212 0.58 19.00 -6.35
C ALA A 212 1.36 19.05 -7.67
N ALA A 213 1.21 18.03 -8.52
CA ALA A 213 1.84 17.99 -9.83
C ALA A 213 1.38 19.13 -10.75
N LYS A 214 0.10 19.52 -10.68
CA LYS A 214 -0.43 20.65 -11.45
C LYS A 214 0.20 21.98 -11.06
N TYR A 215 0.43 22.21 -9.77
CA TYR A 215 0.92 23.51 -9.28
C TYR A 215 2.44 23.59 -9.13
N LEU A 216 3.10 22.51 -8.74
CA LEU A 216 4.53 22.46 -8.46
C LEU A 216 5.33 21.80 -9.58
N GLY A 217 4.66 21.13 -10.52
CA GLY A 217 5.28 20.23 -11.49
C GLY A 217 5.47 18.81 -10.96
N THR A 218 5.46 17.83 -11.86
CA THR A 218 5.43 16.40 -11.53
C THR A 218 6.65 15.94 -10.71
N ILE A 219 7.85 16.38 -11.10
CA ILE A 219 9.08 16.00 -10.39
C ILE A 219 9.09 16.60 -8.98
N THR A 220 8.79 17.89 -8.84
CA THR A 220 8.78 18.59 -7.54
C THR A 220 7.73 18.00 -6.62
N ALA A 221 6.54 17.69 -7.13
CA ALA A 221 5.47 17.03 -6.35
C ALA A 221 5.91 15.66 -5.81
N THR A 222 6.58 14.86 -6.64
CA THR A 222 7.12 13.55 -6.22
C THR A 222 8.20 13.69 -5.16
N ILE A 223 9.13 14.66 -5.31
CA ILE A 223 10.15 14.96 -4.29
C ILE A 223 9.48 15.40 -2.98
N PHE A 224 8.50 16.29 -3.07
CA PHE A 224 7.75 16.77 -1.91
C PHE A 224 7.08 15.60 -1.16
N GLY A 225 6.43 14.69 -1.87
CA GLY A 225 5.83 13.49 -1.28
C GLY A 225 6.83 12.60 -0.56
N GLY A 226 7.98 12.33 -1.19
CA GLY A 226 9.06 11.58 -0.56
C GLY A 226 9.65 12.28 0.68
N CYS A 227 9.85 13.60 0.63
CA CYS A 227 10.33 14.38 1.78
C CYS A 227 9.31 14.38 2.93
N MET A 228 8.02 14.51 2.64
CA MET A 228 6.96 14.44 3.65
C MET A 228 6.91 13.06 4.31
N THR A 229 7.06 11.99 3.54
CA THR A 229 7.17 10.63 4.07
C THR A 229 8.35 10.51 5.04
N LEU A 230 9.53 11.01 4.67
CA LEU A 230 10.71 11.00 5.54
C LEU A 230 10.51 11.85 6.80
N ALA A 231 9.90 13.02 6.69
CA ALA A 231 9.60 13.90 7.82
C ALA A 231 8.67 13.19 8.83
N VAL A 232 7.65 12.49 8.33
CA VAL A 232 6.73 11.71 9.19
C VAL A 232 7.45 10.55 9.86
N VAL A 233 8.34 9.84 9.16
CA VAL A 233 9.16 8.77 9.77
C VAL A 233 10.03 9.34 10.90
N ILE A 234 10.71 10.46 10.68
CA ILE A 234 11.53 11.12 11.69
C ILE A 234 10.66 11.52 12.91
N TYR A 235 9.52 12.14 12.66
CA TYR A 235 8.57 12.50 13.72
C TYR A 235 8.11 11.28 14.52
N CYS A 236 7.71 10.20 13.84
CA CYS A 236 7.30 8.96 14.48
C CYS A 236 8.47 8.35 15.29
N TRP A 237 9.68 8.34 14.74
CA TRP A 237 10.87 7.81 15.41
C TRP A 237 11.14 8.54 16.74
N LEU A 238 11.09 9.88 16.74
CA LEU A 238 11.32 10.70 17.92
C LEU A 238 10.21 10.55 18.97
N LYS A 239 8.93 10.42 18.51
CA LYS A 239 7.78 10.38 19.41
C LYS A 239 7.48 9.00 19.98
N THR A 240 7.96 7.94 19.33
CA THR A 240 7.64 6.55 19.65
C THR A 240 8.90 5.73 20.00
N SER A 241 9.89 6.35 20.62
CA SER A 241 11.13 5.68 21.04
C SER A 241 10.89 4.44 21.91
N ASP A 242 9.82 4.46 22.71
CA ASP A 242 9.43 3.33 23.56
C ASP A 242 8.96 2.12 22.76
N LEU A 243 8.31 2.35 21.61
CA LEU A 243 7.81 1.29 20.74
C LEU A 243 8.93 0.64 19.89
N VAL A 244 10.04 1.33 19.69
CA VAL A 244 11.19 0.82 18.90
C VAL A 244 11.79 -0.43 19.52
N LYS A 245 11.66 -0.61 20.83
CA LYS A 245 12.16 -1.76 21.60
C LYS A 245 11.14 -2.90 21.71
N VAL A 246 9.92 -2.73 21.23
CA VAL A 246 8.87 -3.76 21.33
C VAL A 246 9.19 -4.92 20.42
N ASP A 247 9.37 -6.09 21.02
CA ASP A 247 9.57 -7.36 20.34
C ASP A 247 8.24 -8.14 20.32
N ILE A 248 7.63 -8.25 19.15
CA ILE A 248 6.33 -8.93 18.99
C ILE A 248 6.48 -10.46 19.04
N THR A 249 7.70 -10.98 18.89
CA THR A 249 7.96 -12.43 18.93
C THR A 249 7.90 -13.02 20.33
N LYS A 250 8.17 -12.20 21.34
CA LYS A 250 8.01 -12.58 22.75
C LYS A 250 6.59 -12.30 23.17
N GLY A 251 5.65 -13.20 22.81
CA GLY A 251 4.24 -13.04 23.04
C GLY A 251 3.89 -12.16 24.24
N THR A 252 2.94 -11.27 24.09
CA THR A 252 2.33 -10.56 25.22
C THR A 252 1.74 -11.61 26.15
N GLY A 253 2.57 -12.07 27.09
CA GLY A 253 2.10 -12.83 28.22
C GLY A 253 1.19 -11.89 29.03
N HIS A 254 -0.11 -12.06 28.85
CA HIS A 254 -1.18 -11.75 29.80
C HIS A 254 -2.39 -12.59 29.38
#